data_731c0b70afc04157bdd1859a202e571f
#
_entry.id   731c0b70afc04157bdd1859a202e571f
#
_cell.length_a   1.000
_cell.length_b   1.000
_cell.length_c   1.000
_cell.angle_alpha   90.00
_cell.angle_beta   90.00
_cell.angle_gamma   90.00
#
_symmetry.space_group_name_H-M   'P 1'
#
loop_
_entity.id
_entity.type
_entity.pdbx_description
1 polymer ?
#
loop_
_entity_poly.entity_id
_entity_poly.type
_entity_poly.pdbx_seq_one_letter_code
_entity_poly.pdbx_strand_id
1 'polypeptide(L)'
;MKYGNQNYFVEKALIVFFILWGIATIINHAYGHTHNNATLTRETKIIAITILAEARGEGQGGMYAVAAVIAQRAFERKRTPKEVCLKPYQFSCWNGKSLKSLEHLLKVPQAKYALALAKNIKLLSRDFVGYANHYHATWMKKKPYWAKGKKPVKVIGQHAFYKL
;
A
#
# COMPACT_ATOMS: atom_id res chain seq x y z
N MET A 1 -12.76 0.17 68.57
CA MET A 1 -12.34 -0.94 67.72
C MET A 1 -12.61 -0.61 66.28
N LYS A 2 -11.58 -0.27 65.49
CA LYS A 2 -11.68 0.02 64.05
C LYS A 2 -10.73 -0.93 63.31
N TYR A 3 -11.20 -2.11 62.95
CA TYR A 3 -10.49 -3.05 62.08
C TYR A 3 -11.47 -3.66 61.08
N GLY A 4 -11.94 -2.87 60.10
CA GLY A 4 -12.89 -3.40 59.13
C GLY A 4 -12.69 -2.91 57.69
N ASN A 5 -11.71 -2.03 57.45
CA ASN A 5 -11.68 -1.34 56.14
C ASN A 5 -10.45 -1.66 55.22
N GLN A 6 -9.47 -2.38 55.72
CA GLN A 6 -8.28 -2.67 54.91
C GLN A 6 -8.47 -3.90 53.98
N ASN A 7 -9.19 -4.93 54.42
CA ASN A 7 -9.40 -6.13 53.61
C ASN A 7 -10.28 -5.87 52.36
N TYR A 8 -11.25 -4.94 52.47
CA TYR A 8 -12.15 -4.62 51.38
C TYR A 8 -11.45 -3.90 50.21
N PHE A 9 -10.41 -3.11 50.50
CA PHE A 9 -9.61 -2.43 49.48
C PHE A 9 -8.66 -3.39 48.74
N VAL A 10 -8.09 -4.36 49.45
CA VAL A 10 -7.17 -5.37 48.88
C VAL A 10 -7.93 -6.32 47.97
N GLU A 11 -9.10 -6.77 48.36
CA GLU A 11 -9.93 -7.65 47.51
C GLU A 11 -10.39 -6.97 46.22
N LYS A 12 -10.83 -5.70 46.29
CA LYS A 12 -11.20 -4.96 45.08
C LYS A 12 -10.00 -4.70 44.16
N ALA A 13 -8.84 -4.41 44.70
CA ALA A 13 -7.60 -4.23 43.93
C ALA A 13 -7.17 -5.51 43.22
N LEU A 14 -7.31 -6.65 43.88
CA LEU A 14 -7.02 -7.97 43.28
C LEU A 14 -7.99 -8.30 42.14
N ILE A 15 -9.27 -8.06 42.33
CA ILE A 15 -10.29 -8.30 41.27
C ILE A 15 -10.05 -7.44 40.04
N VAL A 16 -9.73 -6.16 40.21
CA VAL A 16 -9.40 -5.25 39.09
C VAL A 16 -8.13 -5.70 38.37
N PHE A 17 -7.11 -6.16 39.12
CA PHE A 17 -5.87 -6.65 38.55
C PHE A 17 -6.07 -7.92 37.70
N PHE A 18 -6.90 -8.87 38.17
CA PHE A 18 -7.22 -10.08 37.41
C PHE A 18 -8.08 -9.76 36.16
N ILE A 19 -8.99 -8.80 36.21
CA ILE A 19 -9.79 -8.36 35.07
C ILE A 19 -8.87 -7.71 34.03
N LEU A 20 -7.97 -6.82 34.41
CA LEU A 20 -7.02 -6.16 33.50
C LEU A 20 -6.03 -7.15 32.91
N TRP A 21 -5.56 -8.14 33.69
CA TRP A 21 -4.67 -9.18 33.18
C TRP A 21 -5.40 -10.13 32.22
N GLY A 22 -6.65 -10.49 32.51
CA GLY A 22 -7.51 -11.27 31.62
C GLY A 22 -7.77 -10.55 30.28
N ILE A 23 -8.03 -9.24 30.33
CA ILE A 23 -8.20 -8.43 29.11
C ILE A 23 -6.90 -8.35 28.32
N ALA A 24 -5.75 -8.16 28.99
CA ALA A 24 -4.45 -8.12 28.32
C ALA A 24 -4.09 -9.45 27.63
N THR A 25 -4.43 -10.60 28.25
CA THR A 25 -4.22 -11.92 27.64
C THR A 25 -5.15 -12.18 26.47
N ILE A 26 -6.41 -11.73 26.53
CA ILE A 26 -7.36 -11.82 25.41
C ILE A 26 -6.90 -10.93 24.25
N ILE A 27 -6.45 -9.71 24.53
CA ILE A 27 -5.91 -8.80 23.52
C ILE A 27 -4.66 -9.40 22.88
N ASN A 28 -3.70 -9.90 23.66
CA ASN A 28 -2.51 -10.54 23.13
C ASN A 28 -2.83 -11.83 22.34
N HIS A 29 -3.84 -12.60 22.74
CA HIS A 29 -4.29 -13.78 21.98
C HIS A 29 -4.96 -13.37 20.66
N ALA A 30 -5.80 -12.33 20.68
CA ALA A 30 -6.41 -11.78 19.48
C ALA A 30 -5.39 -11.13 18.53
N TYR A 31 -4.41 -10.39 19.05
CA TYR A 31 -3.33 -9.81 18.25
C TYR A 31 -2.27 -10.83 17.81
N GLY A 32 -2.02 -11.87 18.60
CA GLY A 32 -1.06 -12.94 18.27
C GLY A 32 -1.53 -13.85 17.13
N HIS A 33 -2.83 -14.00 16.93
CA HIS A 33 -3.39 -14.84 15.86
C HIS A 33 -3.54 -14.14 14.50
N THR A 34 -3.30 -12.83 14.39
CA THR A 34 -3.36 -12.10 13.12
C THR A 34 -2.03 -11.97 12.39
N HIS A 35 -0.93 -12.51 12.91
CA HIS A 35 0.25 -12.80 12.10
C HIS A 35 0.00 -14.09 11.28
N ASN A 36 -1.09 -14.09 10.52
CA ASN A 36 -1.23 -15.02 9.43
C ASN A 36 -0.07 -14.77 8.46
N ASN A 37 0.79 -15.77 8.28
CA ASN A 37 1.57 -16.01 7.08
C ASN A 37 0.59 -16.23 5.90
N ALA A 38 -0.28 -15.25 5.64
CA ALA A 38 -1.14 -15.27 4.49
C ALA A 38 -0.20 -15.27 3.28
N THR A 39 -0.11 -16.41 2.64
CA THR A 39 0.66 -16.59 1.41
C THR A 39 0.33 -15.41 0.49
N LEU A 40 1.33 -14.64 0.10
CA LEU A 40 1.14 -13.47 -0.75
C LEU A 40 0.40 -13.90 -2.01
N THR A 41 -0.79 -13.34 -2.22
CA THR A 41 -1.59 -13.69 -3.40
C THR A 41 -0.85 -13.28 -4.67
N ARG A 42 -1.11 -13.98 -5.77
CA ARG A 42 -0.56 -13.62 -7.08
C ARG A 42 -0.88 -12.17 -7.45
N GLU A 43 -2.08 -11.71 -7.11
CA GLU A 43 -2.51 -10.32 -7.35
C GLU A 43 -1.64 -9.32 -6.58
N THR A 44 -1.46 -9.53 -5.28
CA THR A 44 -0.60 -8.67 -4.44
C THR A 44 0.83 -8.59 -4.97
N LYS A 45 1.41 -9.72 -5.39
CA LYS A 45 2.75 -9.76 -5.99
C LYS A 45 2.82 -8.91 -7.26
N ILE A 46 1.86 -9.04 -8.18
CA ILE A 46 1.82 -8.29 -9.44
C ILE A 46 1.76 -6.79 -9.18
N ILE A 47 0.86 -6.35 -8.30
CA ILE A 47 0.72 -4.93 -7.97
C ILE A 47 2.00 -4.39 -7.31
N ALA A 48 2.56 -5.10 -6.32
CA ALA A 48 3.79 -4.68 -5.64
C ALA A 48 4.98 -4.61 -6.60
N ILE A 49 5.15 -5.59 -7.47
CA ILE A 49 6.20 -5.61 -8.50
C ILE A 49 6.04 -4.42 -9.45
N THR A 50 4.81 -4.09 -9.87
CA THR A 50 4.57 -2.91 -10.71
C THR A 50 5.00 -1.63 -10.01
N ILE A 51 4.59 -1.44 -8.75
CA ILE A 51 4.99 -0.26 -7.95
C ILE A 51 6.52 -0.17 -7.82
N LEU A 52 7.19 -1.29 -7.52
CA LEU A 52 8.65 -1.34 -7.39
C LEU A 52 9.37 -1.04 -8.70
N ALA A 53 8.91 -1.63 -9.80
CA ALA A 53 9.52 -1.42 -11.10
C ALA A 53 9.44 0.04 -11.55
N GLU A 54 8.32 0.69 -11.27
CA GLU A 54 8.04 2.06 -11.70
C GLU A 54 8.64 3.14 -10.77
N ALA A 55 8.70 2.87 -9.44
CA ALA A 55 8.96 3.95 -8.48
C ALA A 55 9.82 3.59 -7.27
N ARG A 56 10.55 2.45 -7.23
CA ARG A 56 11.38 2.13 -6.05
C ARG A 56 12.49 3.15 -5.77
N GLY A 57 12.96 3.88 -6.78
CA GLY A 57 13.93 4.95 -6.65
C GLY A 57 13.36 6.30 -6.22
N GLU A 58 12.03 6.46 -6.24
CA GLU A 58 11.33 7.71 -5.94
C GLU A 58 10.94 7.85 -4.45
N GLY A 59 11.38 6.94 -3.59
CA GLY A 59 10.98 6.90 -2.19
C GLY A 59 9.51 6.51 -1.98
N GLN A 60 9.04 6.63 -0.73
CA GLN A 60 7.68 6.23 -0.37
C GLN A 60 6.61 7.05 -1.08
N GLY A 61 6.81 8.36 -1.23
CA GLY A 61 5.86 9.25 -1.89
C GLY A 61 5.65 8.89 -3.37
N GLY A 62 6.73 8.60 -4.10
CA GLY A 62 6.65 8.17 -5.50
C GLY A 62 5.99 6.80 -5.65
N MET A 63 6.31 5.84 -4.79
CA MET A 63 5.65 4.53 -4.78
C MET A 63 4.15 4.64 -4.47
N TYR A 64 3.77 5.49 -3.48
CA TYR A 64 2.37 5.76 -3.19
C TYR A 64 1.66 6.38 -4.39
N ALA A 65 2.29 7.34 -5.06
CA ALA A 65 1.73 8.02 -6.24
C ALA A 65 1.45 7.04 -7.38
N VAL A 66 2.37 6.13 -7.70
CA VAL A 66 2.13 5.08 -8.71
C VAL A 66 1.00 4.15 -8.28
N ALA A 67 0.95 3.73 -7.01
CA ALA A 67 -0.13 2.91 -6.48
C ALA A 67 -1.49 3.63 -6.58
N ALA A 68 -1.56 4.93 -6.27
CA ALA A 68 -2.77 5.74 -6.40
C ALA A 68 -3.24 5.86 -7.87
N VAL A 69 -2.32 5.94 -8.84
CA VAL A 69 -2.68 5.88 -10.29
C VAL A 69 -3.23 4.52 -10.66
N ILE A 70 -2.67 3.42 -10.16
CA ILE A 70 -3.22 2.07 -10.39
C ILE A 70 -4.65 1.99 -9.84
N ALA A 71 -4.89 2.48 -8.61
CA ALA A 71 -6.21 2.53 -7.99
C ALA A 71 -7.20 3.41 -8.81
N GLN A 72 -6.74 4.57 -9.29
CA GLN A 72 -7.56 5.47 -10.12
C GLN A 72 -7.96 4.81 -11.44
N ARG A 73 -7.02 4.20 -12.13
CA ARG A 73 -7.30 3.46 -13.37
C ARG A 73 -8.25 2.27 -13.17
N ALA A 74 -8.09 1.55 -12.05
CA ALA A 74 -8.97 0.44 -11.70
C ALA A 74 -10.41 0.92 -11.49
N PHE A 75 -10.57 2.04 -10.78
CA PHE A 75 -11.87 2.66 -10.54
C PHE A 75 -12.53 3.15 -11.84
N GLU A 76 -11.84 3.94 -12.64
CA GLU A 76 -12.38 4.52 -13.88
C GLU A 76 -12.77 3.46 -14.92
N ARG A 77 -11.95 2.41 -15.03
CA ARG A 77 -12.11 1.37 -16.05
C ARG A 77 -12.95 0.19 -15.59
N LYS A 78 -13.43 0.20 -14.34
CA LYS A 78 -14.13 -0.94 -13.70
C LYS A 78 -13.37 -2.25 -13.85
N ARG A 79 -12.05 -2.22 -13.59
CA ARG A 79 -11.11 -3.34 -13.69
C ARG A 79 -10.45 -3.61 -12.34
N THR A 80 -9.96 -4.83 -12.16
CA THR A 80 -9.12 -5.12 -10.98
C THR A 80 -7.77 -4.41 -11.10
N PRO A 81 -7.11 -4.05 -10.00
CA PRO A 81 -5.75 -3.49 -10.04
C PRO A 81 -4.75 -4.40 -10.77
N LYS A 82 -4.89 -5.72 -10.64
CA LYS A 82 -4.09 -6.70 -11.39
C LYS A 82 -4.26 -6.55 -12.90
N GLU A 83 -5.50 -6.44 -13.38
CA GLU A 83 -5.78 -6.25 -14.82
C GLU A 83 -5.21 -4.92 -15.33
N VAL A 84 -5.27 -3.87 -14.51
CA VAL A 84 -4.63 -2.59 -14.84
C VAL A 84 -3.12 -2.76 -14.97
N CYS A 85 -2.47 -3.44 -14.02
CA CYS A 85 -1.03 -3.68 -14.07
C CYS A 85 -0.59 -4.50 -15.29
N LEU A 86 -1.36 -5.52 -15.66
CA LEU A 86 -1.02 -6.44 -16.74
C LEU A 86 -1.55 -6.02 -18.11
N LYS A 87 -2.25 -4.88 -18.22
CA LYS A 87 -2.71 -4.40 -19.51
C LYS A 87 -1.49 -4.16 -20.43
N PRO A 88 -1.49 -4.69 -21.67
CA PRO A 88 -0.39 -4.51 -22.62
C PRO A 88 0.00 -3.04 -22.75
N TYR A 89 1.31 -2.78 -22.75
CA TYR A 89 1.91 -1.44 -22.88
C TYR A 89 1.55 -0.43 -21.79
N GLN A 90 0.85 -0.85 -20.72
CA GLN A 90 0.48 0.05 -19.62
C GLN A 90 1.63 0.30 -18.65
N PHE A 91 2.39 -0.75 -18.35
CA PHE A 91 3.60 -0.72 -17.55
C PHE A 91 4.68 -1.53 -18.25
N SER A 92 5.78 -0.87 -18.61
CA SER A 92 6.82 -1.44 -19.45
C SER A 92 7.54 -2.65 -18.82
N CYS A 93 7.54 -2.71 -17.50
CA CYS A 93 8.16 -3.82 -16.77
C CYS A 93 7.55 -5.19 -17.09
N TRP A 94 6.31 -5.24 -17.58
CA TRP A 94 5.63 -6.48 -17.96
C TRP A 94 5.81 -6.89 -19.43
N ASN A 95 6.35 -6.01 -20.26
CA ASN A 95 6.51 -6.30 -21.69
C ASN A 95 7.47 -7.49 -21.90
N GLY A 96 6.94 -8.61 -22.41
CA GLY A 96 7.69 -9.84 -22.63
C GLY A 96 8.21 -10.55 -21.37
N LYS A 97 7.69 -10.17 -20.17
CA LYS A 97 8.15 -10.72 -18.89
C LYS A 97 7.05 -11.46 -18.15
N SER A 98 7.45 -12.49 -17.41
CA SER A 98 6.59 -13.28 -16.54
C SER A 98 6.71 -12.81 -15.08
N LEU A 99 5.74 -13.20 -14.24
CA LEU A 99 5.81 -12.94 -12.79
C LEU A 99 7.10 -13.53 -12.20
N LYS A 100 7.45 -14.77 -12.57
CA LYS A 100 8.65 -15.47 -12.08
C LYS A 100 9.93 -14.67 -12.35
N SER A 101 10.05 -14.07 -13.54
CA SER A 101 11.24 -13.30 -13.93
C SER A 101 11.39 -11.98 -13.17
N LEU A 102 10.31 -11.45 -12.58
CA LEU A 102 10.29 -10.19 -11.85
C LEU A 102 10.20 -10.37 -10.32
N GLU A 103 10.05 -11.59 -9.80
CA GLU A 103 9.94 -11.84 -8.36
C GLU A 103 11.18 -11.39 -7.56
N HIS A 104 12.34 -11.25 -8.19
CA HIS A 104 13.53 -10.72 -7.55
C HIS A 104 13.32 -9.30 -7.01
N LEU A 105 12.41 -8.50 -7.59
CA LEU A 105 12.03 -7.18 -7.08
C LEU A 105 11.39 -7.23 -5.69
N LEU A 106 10.80 -8.35 -5.30
CA LEU A 106 10.22 -8.52 -3.95
C LEU A 106 11.29 -8.74 -2.87
N LYS A 107 12.57 -8.80 -3.24
CA LYS A 107 13.70 -8.95 -2.30
C LYS A 107 14.41 -7.62 -1.98
N VAL A 108 14.04 -6.51 -2.65
CA VAL A 108 14.65 -5.20 -2.38
C VAL A 108 14.12 -4.59 -1.08
N PRO A 109 14.84 -3.68 -0.42
CA PRO A 109 14.40 -3.06 0.85
C PRO A 109 13.02 -2.41 0.79
N GLN A 110 12.65 -1.83 -0.36
CA GLN A 110 11.38 -1.15 -0.58
C GLN A 110 10.19 -2.11 -0.71
N ALA A 111 10.43 -3.42 -0.85
CA ALA A 111 9.38 -4.42 -1.10
C ALA A 111 8.33 -4.46 0.01
N LYS A 112 8.75 -4.31 1.28
CA LYS A 112 7.81 -4.28 2.42
C LYS A 112 6.75 -3.21 2.24
N TYR A 113 7.16 -2.00 1.86
CA TYR A 113 6.24 -0.89 1.65
C TYR A 113 5.37 -1.10 0.41
N ALA A 114 5.94 -1.54 -0.71
CA ALA A 114 5.17 -1.83 -1.92
C ALA A 114 4.11 -2.92 -1.71
N LEU A 115 4.43 -3.96 -0.92
CA LEU A 115 3.48 -5.01 -0.54
C LEU A 115 2.35 -4.47 0.35
N ALA A 116 2.65 -3.56 1.27
CA ALA A 116 1.64 -2.90 2.09
C ALA A 116 0.69 -2.06 1.23
N LEU A 117 1.21 -1.28 0.27
CA LEU A 117 0.40 -0.55 -0.69
C LEU A 117 -0.46 -1.48 -1.54
N ALA A 118 0.10 -2.58 -2.04
CA ALA A 118 -0.62 -3.55 -2.86
C ALA A 118 -1.77 -4.24 -2.13
N LYS A 119 -1.57 -4.61 -0.85
CA LYS A 119 -2.61 -5.18 0.01
C LYS A 119 -3.77 -4.21 0.24
N ASN A 120 -3.48 -2.92 0.33
CA ASN A 120 -4.44 -1.86 0.65
C ASN A 120 -4.82 -1.01 -0.57
N ILE A 121 -4.58 -1.48 -1.79
CA ILE A 121 -4.68 -0.70 -3.03
C ILE A 121 -6.04 -0.01 -3.22
N LYS A 122 -7.13 -0.64 -2.80
CA LYS A 122 -8.49 -0.10 -2.89
C LYS A 122 -8.79 1.00 -1.88
N LEU A 123 -7.99 1.11 -0.82
CA LEU A 123 -8.14 2.08 0.27
C LEU A 123 -7.27 3.32 0.08
N LEU A 124 -6.38 3.32 -0.93
CA LEU A 124 -5.46 4.44 -1.14
C LEU A 124 -6.21 5.69 -1.59
N SER A 125 -5.77 6.85 -1.08
CA SER A 125 -6.28 8.14 -1.52
C SER A 125 -5.86 8.44 -2.95
N ARG A 126 -6.83 8.47 -3.86
CA ARG A 126 -6.63 8.84 -5.26
C ARG A 126 -6.43 10.34 -5.44
N ASP A 127 -6.89 11.14 -4.47
CA ASP A 127 -6.65 12.58 -4.41
C ASP A 127 -5.18 12.92 -4.20
N PHE A 128 -4.41 12.01 -3.59
CA PHE A 128 -2.96 12.20 -3.42
C PHE A 128 -2.25 12.57 -4.73
N VAL A 129 -2.72 12.04 -5.85
CA VAL A 129 -2.24 12.37 -7.20
C VAL A 129 -3.20 13.28 -7.99
N GLY A 130 -4.18 13.92 -7.32
CA GLY A 130 -5.19 14.75 -7.98
C GLY A 130 -6.06 13.97 -8.96
N TYR A 131 -6.39 12.71 -8.63
CA TYR A 131 -7.14 11.79 -9.50
C TYR A 131 -6.49 11.56 -10.87
N ALA A 132 -5.16 11.69 -10.95
CA ALA A 132 -4.42 11.44 -12.17
C ALA A 132 -4.50 9.97 -12.58
N ASN A 133 -4.65 9.76 -13.89
CA ASN A 133 -4.65 8.43 -14.52
C ASN A 133 -3.50 8.23 -15.50
N HIS A 134 -2.67 9.27 -15.72
CA HIS A 134 -1.45 9.23 -16.52
C HIS A 134 -0.30 9.91 -15.79
N TYR A 135 0.92 9.46 -16.06
CA TYR A 135 2.15 10.12 -15.62
C TYR A 135 3.31 9.85 -16.58
N HIS A 136 4.30 10.70 -16.55
CA HIS A 136 5.58 10.49 -17.20
C HIS A 136 6.71 11.09 -16.37
N ALA A 137 7.94 10.64 -16.60
CA ALA A 137 9.10 11.18 -15.91
C ALA A 137 9.40 12.63 -16.35
N THR A 138 9.66 13.51 -15.42
CA THR A 138 9.89 14.96 -15.67
C THR A 138 11.13 15.21 -16.53
N TRP A 139 12.13 14.34 -16.47
CA TRP A 139 13.38 14.43 -17.23
C TRP A 139 13.25 13.99 -18.71
N MET A 140 12.07 13.48 -19.14
CA MET A 140 11.86 13.10 -20.54
C MET A 140 11.98 14.31 -21.46
N LYS A 141 13.00 14.30 -22.35
CA LYS A 141 13.22 15.35 -23.35
C LYS A 141 12.02 15.52 -24.28
N LYS A 142 11.39 14.42 -24.69
CA LYS A 142 10.20 14.40 -25.56
C LYS A 142 8.99 13.90 -24.75
N LYS A 143 8.11 14.82 -24.40
CA LYS A 143 6.87 14.47 -23.70
C LYS A 143 5.99 13.54 -24.55
N PRO A 144 5.27 12.59 -23.91
CA PRO A 144 4.27 11.78 -24.61
C PRO A 144 3.23 12.66 -25.33
N TYR A 145 2.71 12.17 -26.45
CA TYR A 145 1.75 12.94 -27.25
C TYR A 145 0.52 13.40 -26.46
N TRP A 146 0.04 12.55 -25.55
CA TRP A 146 -1.10 12.83 -24.68
C TRP A 146 -0.84 13.92 -23.63
N ALA A 147 0.42 14.24 -23.33
CA ALA A 147 0.82 15.31 -22.38
C ALA A 147 1.12 16.65 -23.07
N LYS A 148 1.19 16.69 -24.43
CA LYS A 148 1.47 17.93 -25.16
C LYS A 148 0.39 18.98 -24.90
N GLY A 149 0.79 20.20 -24.58
CA GLY A 149 -0.11 21.33 -24.30
C GLY A 149 -0.89 21.23 -23.00
N LYS A 150 -0.69 20.17 -22.20
CA LYS A 150 -1.38 19.99 -20.93
C LYS A 150 -0.47 20.31 -19.73
N LYS A 151 -1.08 20.83 -18.67
CA LYS A 151 -0.42 21.04 -17.39
C LYS A 151 -0.63 19.82 -16.49
N PRO A 152 0.40 19.34 -15.77
CA PRO A 152 0.22 18.29 -14.79
C PRO A 152 -0.66 18.79 -13.63
N VAL A 153 -1.48 17.90 -13.07
CA VAL A 153 -2.26 18.20 -11.85
C VAL A 153 -1.39 18.13 -10.59
N LYS A 154 -0.33 17.30 -10.64
CA LYS A 154 0.69 17.22 -9.58
C LYS A 154 2.05 16.83 -10.16
N VAL A 155 3.11 17.18 -9.43
CA VAL A 155 4.48 16.67 -9.63
C VAL A 155 4.91 16.09 -8.29
N ILE A 156 5.32 14.82 -8.29
CA ILE A 156 5.77 14.09 -7.09
C ILE A 156 7.05 13.35 -7.49
N GLY A 157 8.15 13.63 -6.78
CA GLY A 157 9.47 13.13 -7.18
C GLY A 157 9.79 13.53 -8.61
N GLN A 158 10.21 12.57 -9.39
CA GLN A 158 10.54 12.78 -10.81
C GLN A 158 9.37 12.45 -11.77
N HIS A 159 8.13 12.44 -11.28
CA HIS A 159 6.95 12.15 -12.09
C HIS A 159 5.97 13.33 -12.15
N ALA A 160 5.52 13.67 -13.35
CA ALA A 160 4.43 14.60 -13.61
C ALA A 160 3.14 13.84 -13.89
N PHE A 161 2.09 14.12 -13.12
CA PHE A 161 0.82 13.40 -13.09
C PHE A 161 -0.27 14.20 -13.80
N TYR A 162 -1.11 13.52 -14.59
CA TYR A 162 -2.14 14.12 -15.43
C TYR A 162 -3.47 13.38 -15.27
N LYS A 163 -4.55 14.14 -15.24
CA LYS A 163 -5.91 13.63 -15.35
C LYS A 163 -6.38 13.83 -16.80
N LEU A 164 -6.66 12.70 -17.48
CA LEU A 164 -7.07 12.69 -18.90
C LEU A 164 -8.41 11.98 -19.07
#